data_7088dc5594a3ff272dd5f9dc837639f0
#
_entry.id   7088dc5594a3ff272dd5f9dc837639f0
#
_cell.length_a   1.000
_cell.length_b   1.000
_cell.length_c   1.000
_cell.angle_alpha   90.00
_cell.angle_beta   90.00
_cell.angle_gamma   90.00
#
_symmetry.space_group_name_H-M   'P 1'
#
loop_
_entity.id
_entity.type
_entity.pdbx_description
1 polymer ?
#
loop_
_entity_poly.entity_id
_entity_poly.type
_entity_poly.pdbx_seq_one_letter_code
_entity_poly.pdbx_strand_id
1 'polypeptide(L)'
;MKIEEKMKVPTLSALLSERERKMIRFECDYAEGMHPRILERLVETNMEQTAGYGEDSHCERAAALIKQACGREDIDVHFLVGGTQTNLTVIGSILRPYQGVFCADTGHLNVHETGAIEATGHKVIVLPTTADGRLTAAEIRKAYEAHWNDATHEHMVQPGMVYISQSTEDGTAYTKAELEEISAICRKCELPLFIDGARLGYALAAEDCDHTLQDIARLADVFYIGGTKVGAMMGEAVVIVNPALKKDFR
;
A
#
# COMPACT_ATOMS: atom_id res chain seq x y z
N MET A 1 31.00 -33.33 31.79
CA MET A 1 29.82 -33.93 31.12
C MET A 1 29.51 -33.03 29.93
N LYS A 2 29.87 -33.49 28.73
CA LYS A 2 29.83 -32.69 27.50
C LYS A 2 28.38 -32.60 27.00
N ILE A 3 27.85 -31.39 26.93
CA ILE A 3 26.62 -31.09 26.17
C ILE A 3 27.07 -30.32 24.92
N GLU A 4 27.57 -31.06 23.93
CA GLU A 4 27.69 -30.61 22.52
C GLU A 4 26.75 -31.47 21.71
N GLU A 5 25.46 -31.27 21.87
CA GLU A 5 24.51 -31.65 20.84
C GLU A 5 24.38 -30.46 19.89
N LYS A 6 25.22 -30.45 18.84
CA LYS A 6 25.11 -29.52 17.73
C LYS A 6 23.72 -29.70 17.12
N MET A 7 22.80 -28.81 17.42
CA MET A 7 21.60 -28.68 16.63
C MET A 7 22.02 -28.50 15.17
N LYS A 8 21.88 -29.54 14.36
CA LYS A 8 22.05 -29.46 12.89
C LYS A 8 20.90 -28.59 12.38
N VAL A 9 21.21 -27.35 12.09
CA VAL A 9 20.30 -26.52 11.29
C VAL A 9 20.15 -27.22 9.95
N PRO A 10 18.95 -27.64 9.55
CA PRO A 10 18.76 -28.29 8.27
C PRO A 10 19.21 -27.34 7.14
N THR A 11 19.87 -27.90 6.12
CA THR A 11 20.27 -27.11 4.96
C THR A 11 19.02 -26.58 4.26
N LEU A 12 19.14 -25.40 3.66
CA LEU A 12 18.06 -24.78 2.90
C LEU A 12 17.45 -25.73 1.84
N SER A 13 18.28 -26.58 1.22
CA SER A 13 17.84 -27.62 0.28
C SER A 13 17.01 -28.74 0.95
N ALA A 14 17.29 -29.08 2.21
CA ALA A 14 16.51 -30.06 2.96
C ALA A 14 15.13 -29.49 3.37
N LEU A 15 15.07 -28.21 3.72
CA LEU A 15 13.80 -27.51 4.00
C LEU A 15 12.90 -27.35 2.77
N LEU A 16 13.50 -27.28 1.57
CA LEU A 16 12.78 -27.11 0.32
C LEU A 16 12.36 -28.44 -0.34
N SER A 17 12.93 -29.59 0.08
CA SER A 17 12.69 -30.91 -0.54
C SER A 17 11.46 -31.67 0.01
N GLU A 18 10.97 -31.36 1.19
CA GLU A 18 9.76 -31.93 1.79
C GLU A 18 8.50 -31.09 1.45
N ARG A 19 8.19 -30.92 0.15
CA ARG A 19 6.83 -30.53 -0.24
C ARG A 19 5.91 -31.78 -0.15
N GLU A 20 5.54 -32.14 1.07
CA GLU A 20 4.26 -32.84 1.25
C GLU A 20 3.17 -32.01 0.57
N ARG A 21 2.17 -32.65 -0.02
CA ARG A 21 0.98 -31.97 -0.58
C ARG A 21 0.29 -31.22 0.56
N LYS A 22 0.76 -30.03 0.86
CA LYS A 22 0.10 -29.16 1.83
C LYS A 22 -1.25 -28.75 1.24
N MET A 23 -2.28 -28.85 2.04
CA MET A 23 -3.59 -28.31 1.73
C MET A 23 -3.39 -26.81 1.41
N ILE A 24 -3.89 -26.39 0.24
CA ILE A 24 -3.89 -24.96 -0.14
C ILE A 24 -4.98 -24.29 0.71
N ARG A 25 -4.58 -23.26 1.43
CA ARG A 25 -5.45 -22.49 2.32
C ARG A 25 -5.72 -21.13 1.72
N PHE A 26 -6.99 -20.69 1.79
CA PHE A 26 -7.44 -19.42 1.23
C PHE A 26 -7.98 -18.44 2.28
N GLU A 27 -7.79 -18.73 3.58
CA GLU A 27 -8.26 -17.86 4.66
C GLU A 27 -7.47 -16.56 4.77
N CYS A 28 -6.24 -16.54 4.20
CA CYS A 28 -5.34 -15.41 4.34
C CYS A 28 -4.29 -15.46 3.22
N ASP A 29 -4.03 -14.33 2.56
CA ASP A 29 -3.07 -14.22 1.46
C ASP A 29 -1.65 -13.80 1.91
N TYR A 30 -1.37 -13.89 3.21
CA TYR A 30 -0.04 -13.66 3.82
C TYR A 30 0.34 -14.77 4.85
N ALA A 31 -0.16 -15.98 4.66
CA ALA A 31 0.09 -17.10 5.58
C ALA A 31 1.45 -17.77 5.35
N GLU A 32 2.12 -17.52 4.25
CA GLU A 32 3.42 -18.10 3.91
C GLU A 32 4.57 -17.11 4.16
N GLY A 33 5.78 -17.65 4.29
CA GLY A 33 6.99 -16.85 4.43
C GLY A 33 7.42 -16.21 3.10
N MET A 34 8.68 -15.76 3.06
CA MET A 34 9.21 -15.10 1.86
C MET A 34 9.56 -16.08 0.74
N HIS A 35 9.61 -15.57 -0.49
CA HIS A 35 10.08 -16.31 -1.65
C HIS A 35 11.51 -16.83 -1.41
N PRO A 36 11.87 -18.07 -1.81
CA PRO A 36 13.18 -18.69 -1.52
C PRO A 36 14.37 -17.81 -1.88
N ARG A 37 14.34 -17.13 -3.03
CA ARG A 37 15.43 -16.22 -3.44
C ARG A 37 15.60 -15.01 -2.54
N ILE A 38 14.53 -14.55 -1.89
CA ILE A 38 14.60 -13.46 -0.91
C ILE A 38 15.21 -13.99 0.38
N LEU A 39 14.80 -15.19 0.81
CA LEU A 39 15.38 -15.86 1.97
C LEU A 39 16.88 -16.12 1.80
N GLU A 40 17.30 -16.62 0.64
CA GLU A 40 18.71 -16.80 0.30
C GLU A 40 19.47 -15.48 0.44
N ARG A 41 18.96 -14.42 -0.14
CA ARG A 41 19.60 -13.10 -0.06
C ARG A 41 19.65 -12.56 1.37
N LEU A 42 18.60 -12.77 2.16
CA LEU A 42 18.59 -12.39 3.58
C LEU A 42 19.67 -13.13 4.36
N VAL A 43 19.85 -14.44 4.11
CA VAL A 43 20.90 -15.25 4.75
C VAL A 43 22.29 -14.75 4.35
N GLU A 44 22.52 -14.44 3.08
CA GLU A 44 23.79 -13.92 2.58
C GLU A 44 24.19 -12.59 3.23
N THR A 45 23.24 -11.70 3.44
CA THR A 45 23.47 -10.34 3.93
C THR A 45 23.29 -10.19 5.45
N ASN A 46 22.87 -11.26 6.15
CA ASN A 46 22.47 -11.20 7.57
C ASN A 46 23.54 -10.66 8.51
N MET A 47 24.81 -10.85 8.17
CA MET A 47 25.94 -10.39 9.00
C MET A 47 26.57 -9.08 8.49
N GLU A 48 26.01 -8.45 7.47
CA GLU A 48 26.47 -7.15 7.00
C GLU A 48 26.13 -6.07 8.03
N GLN A 49 27.08 -5.20 8.31
CA GLN A 49 26.85 -4.03 9.16
C GLN A 49 26.48 -2.84 8.26
N THR A 50 25.23 -2.42 8.33
CA THR A 50 24.70 -1.36 7.49
C THR A 50 24.20 -0.18 8.34
N ALA A 51 24.09 1.01 7.73
CA ALA A 51 23.40 2.13 8.35
C ALA A 51 21.93 1.79 8.58
N GLY A 52 21.33 2.35 9.63
CA GLY A 52 19.90 2.20 9.89
C GLY A 52 19.06 3.24 9.15
N TYR A 53 17.75 3.19 9.40
CA TYR A 53 16.78 4.21 8.97
C TYR A 53 16.64 4.38 7.46
N GLY A 54 16.94 3.34 6.67
CA GLY A 54 16.84 3.36 5.21
C GLY A 54 17.96 4.15 4.51
N GLU A 55 19.08 4.39 5.20
CA GLU A 55 20.27 5.08 4.66
C GLU A 55 21.37 4.10 4.21
N ASP A 56 21.03 2.82 4.12
CA ASP A 56 21.94 1.78 3.67
C ASP A 56 21.87 1.60 2.14
N SER A 57 22.91 0.93 1.60
CA SER A 57 23.04 0.70 0.16
C SER A 57 21.94 -0.23 -0.42
N HIS A 58 21.32 -1.08 0.39
CA HIS A 58 20.21 -1.93 -0.05
C HIS A 58 18.95 -1.09 -0.27
N CYS A 59 18.62 -0.20 0.67
CA CYS A 59 17.51 0.74 0.54
C CYS A 59 17.73 1.73 -0.62
N GLU A 60 18.95 2.28 -0.76
CA GLU A 60 19.29 3.15 -1.89
C GLU A 60 19.06 2.46 -3.23
N ARG A 61 19.59 1.24 -3.38
CA ARG A 61 19.42 0.44 -4.59
C ARG A 61 17.96 0.08 -4.85
N ALA A 62 17.22 -0.30 -3.81
CA ALA A 62 15.79 -0.62 -3.94
C ALA A 62 14.99 0.61 -4.40
N ALA A 63 15.24 1.78 -3.80
CA ALA A 63 14.61 3.03 -4.22
C ALA A 63 14.93 3.38 -5.68
N ALA A 64 16.19 3.23 -6.11
CA ALA A 64 16.60 3.46 -7.50
C ALA A 64 15.85 2.52 -8.48
N LEU A 65 15.72 1.24 -8.14
CA LEU A 65 14.97 0.27 -8.97
C LEU A 65 13.48 0.60 -9.06
N ILE A 66 12.88 1.07 -7.96
CA ILE A 66 11.47 1.51 -7.94
C ILE A 66 11.30 2.76 -8.81
N LYS A 67 12.18 3.75 -8.68
CA LYS A 67 12.18 4.95 -9.55
C LYS A 67 12.26 4.58 -11.02
N GLN A 68 13.18 3.68 -11.37
CA GLN A 68 13.32 3.17 -12.73
C GLN A 68 12.03 2.47 -13.21
N ALA A 69 11.43 1.61 -12.38
CA ALA A 69 10.19 0.91 -12.71
C ALA A 69 9.00 1.86 -12.89
N CYS A 70 8.94 2.92 -12.09
CA CYS A 70 7.95 3.99 -12.22
C CYS A 70 8.22 4.95 -13.40
N GLY A 71 9.42 4.89 -14.01
CA GLY A 71 9.85 5.81 -15.06
C GLY A 71 9.98 7.27 -14.58
N ARG A 72 10.28 7.48 -13.28
CA ARG A 72 10.33 8.80 -12.65
C ARG A 72 11.46 8.90 -11.63
N GLU A 73 12.37 9.84 -11.82
CA GLU A 73 13.47 10.13 -10.88
C GLU A 73 13.06 11.11 -9.77
N ASP A 74 12.01 11.85 -9.99
CA ASP A 74 11.53 12.91 -9.11
C ASP A 74 10.60 12.45 -7.97
N ILE A 75 10.41 11.14 -7.79
CA ILE A 75 9.61 10.56 -6.70
C ILE A 75 10.47 10.25 -5.48
N ASP A 76 9.85 10.26 -4.29
CA ASP A 76 10.50 9.79 -3.06
C ASP A 76 10.00 8.38 -2.72
N VAL A 77 10.92 7.55 -2.21
CA VAL A 77 10.62 6.16 -1.83
C VAL A 77 11.02 5.97 -0.37
N HIS A 78 10.06 5.51 0.45
CA HIS A 78 10.26 5.21 1.86
C HIS A 78 9.85 3.77 2.15
N PHE A 79 10.60 3.08 3.00
CA PHE A 79 10.32 1.68 3.37
C PHE A 79 9.70 1.63 4.75
N LEU A 80 8.53 1.00 4.86
CA LEU A 80 7.79 0.76 6.09
C LEU A 80 7.58 -0.74 6.29
N VAL A 81 7.16 -1.17 7.48
CA VAL A 81 7.15 -2.59 7.85
C VAL A 81 5.90 -3.31 7.35
N GLY A 82 4.75 -2.65 7.32
CA GLY A 82 3.48 -3.28 6.96
C GLY A 82 2.40 -2.30 6.54
N GLY A 83 1.32 -2.80 5.92
CA GLY A 83 0.27 -2.00 5.29
C GLY A 83 -0.45 -1.06 6.25
N THR A 84 -0.91 -1.53 7.40
CA THR A 84 -1.59 -0.68 8.39
C THR A 84 -0.69 0.45 8.89
N GLN A 85 0.60 0.16 9.16
CA GLN A 85 1.57 1.21 9.50
C GLN A 85 1.71 2.23 8.36
N THR A 86 1.75 1.74 7.13
CA THR A 86 1.83 2.60 5.94
C THR A 86 0.61 3.51 5.84
N ASN A 87 -0.59 2.95 5.95
CA ASN A 87 -1.83 3.72 5.85
C ASN A 87 -1.92 4.81 6.91
N LEU A 88 -1.69 4.47 8.18
CA LEU A 88 -1.75 5.46 9.26
C LEU A 88 -0.64 6.53 9.14
N THR A 89 0.56 6.16 8.66
CA THR A 89 1.66 7.10 8.48
C THR A 89 1.38 8.09 7.34
N VAL A 90 0.95 7.58 6.18
CA VAL A 90 0.61 8.42 5.02
C VAL A 90 -0.55 9.36 5.35
N ILE A 91 -1.65 8.83 5.87
CA ILE A 91 -2.84 9.62 6.17
C ILE A 91 -2.56 10.64 7.27
N GLY A 92 -1.90 10.22 8.37
CA GLY A 92 -1.55 11.10 9.48
C GLY A 92 -0.54 12.20 9.12
N SER A 93 0.32 11.97 8.11
CA SER A 93 1.28 12.99 7.65
C SER A 93 0.66 14.04 6.71
N ILE A 94 -0.42 13.70 6.03
CA ILE A 94 -1.01 14.52 4.97
C ILE A 94 -2.23 15.31 5.49
N LEU A 95 -3.10 14.66 6.25
CA LEU A 95 -4.35 15.26 6.68
C LEU A 95 -4.14 16.23 7.84
N ARG A 96 -4.92 17.30 7.85
CA ARG A 96 -5.07 18.19 9.01
C ARG A 96 -6.05 17.59 10.01
N PRO A 97 -5.98 17.94 11.32
CA PRO A 97 -6.80 17.32 12.37
C PRO A 97 -8.32 17.35 12.14
N TYR A 98 -8.82 18.30 11.35
CA TYR A 98 -10.24 18.43 11.01
C TYR A 98 -10.62 17.74 9.70
N GLN A 99 -9.67 17.06 9.04
CA GLN A 99 -9.89 16.38 7.77
C GLN A 99 -10.05 14.87 7.96
N GLY A 100 -10.78 14.25 7.03
CA GLY A 100 -10.98 12.82 6.94
C GLY A 100 -10.64 12.31 5.54
N VAL A 101 -10.56 10.99 5.41
CA VAL A 101 -10.25 10.28 4.18
C VAL A 101 -11.48 9.60 3.62
N PHE A 102 -11.80 9.84 2.34
CA PHE A 102 -12.80 9.04 1.62
C PHE A 102 -12.28 7.63 1.39
N CYS A 103 -13.08 6.65 1.74
CA CYS A 103 -12.76 5.24 1.62
C CYS A 103 -13.98 4.45 1.14
N ALA A 104 -13.78 3.41 0.37
CA ALA A 104 -14.83 2.44 0.02
C ALA A 104 -15.45 1.82 1.29
N ASP A 105 -16.72 1.45 1.26
CA ASP A 105 -17.38 0.78 2.38
C ASP A 105 -16.77 -0.60 2.70
N THR A 106 -16.22 -1.29 1.69
CA THR A 106 -15.42 -2.52 1.81
C THR A 106 -13.92 -2.25 2.06
N GLY A 107 -13.48 -0.99 1.99
CA GLY A 107 -12.07 -0.62 2.02
C GLY A 107 -11.36 -0.96 3.33
N HIS A 108 -10.09 -1.33 3.24
CA HIS A 108 -9.30 -1.84 4.35
C HIS A 108 -9.29 -0.92 5.57
N LEU A 109 -9.22 0.40 5.36
CA LEU A 109 -9.28 1.40 6.44
C LEU A 109 -10.55 1.29 7.27
N ASN A 110 -11.69 1.01 6.61
CA ASN A 110 -12.99 0.93 7.25
C ASN A 110 -13.20 -0.37 8.01
N VAL A 111 -12.73 -1.52 7.46
CA VAL A 111 -13.18 -2.85 7.93
C VAL A 111 -12.09 -3.71 8.57
N HIS A 112 -10.80 -3.43 8.31
CA HIS A 112 -9.71 -4.34 8.70
C HIS A 112 -8.54 -3.72 9.48
N GLU A 113 -8.63 -2.45 9.91
CA GLU A 113 -7.52 -1.78 10.61
C GLU A 113 -7.79 -1.46 12.09
N THR A 114 -8.87 -1.98 12.65
CA THR A 114 -9.17 -1.89 14.08
C THR A 114 -9.15 -0.43 14.61
N GLY A 115 -9.59 0.53 13.79
CA GLY A 115 -9.58 1.95 14.15
C GLY A 115 -8.20 2.61 14.12
N ALA A 116 -7.26 2.11 13.32
CA ALA A 116 -5.91 2.67 13.24
C ALA A 116 -5.92 4.12 12.73
N ILE A 117 -6.78 4.44 11.77
CA ILE A 117 -6.88 5.79 11.22
C ILE A 117 -7.53 6.74 12.22
N GLU A 118 -8.60 6.30 12.89
CA GLU A 118 -9.26 7.06 13.95
C GLU A 118 -8.32 7.34 15.12
N ALA A 119 -7.41 6.41 15.44
CA ALA A 119 -6.38 6.61 16.46
C ALA A 119 -5.38 7.72 16.12
N THR A 120 -5.22 8.07 14.84
CA THR A 120 -4.42 9.24 14.40
C THR A 120 -5.21 10.55 14.48
N GLY A 121 -6.50 10.50 14.87
CA GLY A 121 -7.38 11.65 14.99
C GLY A 121 -8.16 11.96 13.71
N HIS A 122 -8.10 11.10 12.69
CA HIS A 122 -8.79 11.31 11.42
C HIS A 122 -10.00 10.40 11.28
N LYS A 123 -11.04 10.89 10.61
CA LYS A 123 -12.24 10.11 10.31
C LYS A 123 -12.08 9.40 8.98
N VAL A 124 -12.42 8.11 8.95
CA VAL A 124 -12.74 7.42 7.71
C VAL A 124 -14.15 7.82 7.27
N ILE A 125 -14.26 8.47 6.11
CA ILE A 125 -15.53 8.89 5.52
C ILE A 125 -15.91 7.85 4.49
N VAL A 126 -16.84 6.98 4.85
CA VAL A 126 -17.22 5.81 4.06
C VAL A 126 -18.12 6.21 2.90
N LEU A 127 -17.77 5.76 1.70
CA LEU A 127 -18.55 5.96 0.48
C LEU A 127 -19.04 4.62 -0.06
N PRO A 128 -20.25 4.59 -0.67
CA PRO A 128 -20.78 3.38 -1.29
C PRO A 128 -19.95 2.98 -2.52
N THR A 129 -19.87 1.68 -2.75
CA THR A 129 -19.15 1.07 -3.88
C THR A 129 -20.09 0.47 -4.90
N THR A 130 -19.53 0.07 -6.03
CA THR A 130 -20.17 -0.85 -6.99
C THR A 130 -20.34 -2.24 -6.35
N ALA A 131 -21.14 -3.09 -6.95
CA ALA A 131 -21.40 -4.45 -6.44
C ALA A 131 -20.13 -5.32 -6.32
N ASP A 132 -19.05 -4.92 -6.96
CA ASP A 132 -17.73 -5.57 -6.95
C ASP A 132 -16.66 -4.80 -6.16
N GLY A 133 -17.09 -3.93 -5.24
CA GLY A 133 -16.22 -3.28 -4.24
C GLY A 133 -15.43 -2.07 -4.74
N ARG A 134 -15.69 -1.56 -5.95
CA ARG A 134 -14.94 -0.40 -6.48
C ARG A 134 -15.61 0.93 -6.17
N LEU A 135 -14.84 1.89 -5.68
CA LEU A 135 -15.27 3.27 -5.53
C LEU A 135 -15.24 3.98 -6.89
N THR A 136 -16.24 4.79 -7.18
CA THR A 136 -16.32 5.49 -8.46
C THR A 136 -16.03 6.99 -8.36
N ALA A 137 -15.56 7.59 -9.44
CA ALA A 137 -15.37 9.03 -9.55
C ALA A 137 -16.71 9.81 -9.33
N ALA A 138 -17.84 9.21 -9.68
CA ALA A 138 -19.18 9.79 -9.47
C ALA A 138 -19.52 9.88 -7.96
N GLU A 139 -19.27 8.83 -7.19
CA GLU A 139 -19.55 8.84 -5.73
C GLU A 139 -18.60 9.79 -4.99
N ILE A 140 -17.31 9.84 -5.39
CA ILE A 140 -16.35 10.82 -4.83
C ILE A 140 -16.86 12.24 -5.07
N ARG A 141 -17.25 12.56 -6.30
CA ARG A 141 -17.80 13.88 -6.67
C ARG A 141 -19.04 14.22 -5.86
N LYS A 142 -19.98 13.32 -5.80
CA LYS A 142 -21.25 13.49 -5.07
C LYS A 142 -21.00 13.77 -3.60
N ALA A 143 -20.12 13.02 -2.93
CA ALA A 143 -19.78 13.21 -1.54
C ALA A 143 -19.07 14.54 -1.29
N TYR A 144 -18.13 14.90 -2.17
CA TYR A 144 -17.43 16.18 -2.11
C TYR A 144 -18.39 17.37 -2.28
N GLU A 145 -19.24 17.33 -3.31
CA GLU A 145 -20.24 18.38 -3.55
C GLU A 145 -21.29 18.45 -2.44
N ALA A 146 -21.70 17.31 -1.88
CA ALA A 146 -22.62 17.28 -0.73
C ALA A 146 -22.04 17.98 0.50
N HIS A 147 -20.75 17.78 0.78
CA HIS A 147 -20.07 18.46 1.88
C HIS A 147 -20.05 19.98 1.65
N TRP A 148 -19.56 20.45 0.51
CA TRP A 148 -19.36 21.89 0.28
C TRP A 148 -20.65 22.67 0.02
N ASN A 149 -21.73 22.01 -0.40
CA ASN A 149 -23.06 22.61 -0.58
C ASN A 149 -23.89 22.63 0.73
N ASP A 150 -23.43 21.94 1.78
CA ASP A 150 -24.11 22.00 3.07
C ASP A 150 -23.82 23.35 3.76
N ALA A 151 -24.87 24.05 4.17
CA ALA A 151 -24.75 25.35 4.83
C ALA A 151 -23.99 25.25 6.17
N THR A 152 -23.86 24.05 6.74
CA THR A 152 -23.19 23.78 8.02
C THR A 152 -21.87 23.00 7.84
N HIS A 153 -21.31 22.95 6.63
CA HIS A 153 -20.09 22.17 6.33
C HIS A 153 -18.91 22.50 7.27
N GLU A 154 -18.83 23.71 7.77
CA GLU A 154 -17.78 24.10 8.74
C GLU A 154 -17.85 23.34 10.07
N HIS A 155 -19.00 22.70 10.37
CA HIS A 155 -19.20 21.85 11.55
C HIS A 155 -18.92 20.36 11.25
N MET A 156 -18.65 20.02 10.01
CA MET A 156 -18.44 18.65 9.55
C MET A 156 -16.96 18.35 9.38
N VAL A 157 -16.59 17.07 9.45
CA VAL A 157 -15.25 16.65 9.05
C VAL A 157 -15.06 16.90 7.56
N GLN A 158 -14.06 17.69 7.21
CA GLN A 158 -13.77 18.08 5.84
C GLN A 158 -13.12 16.90 5.07
N PRO A 159 -13.57 16.57 3.85
CA PRO A 159 -12.84 15.67 2.98
C PRO A 159 -11.42 16.20 2.70
N GLY A 160 -10.39 15.39 2.90
CA GLY A 160 -9.00 15.80 2.73
C GLY A 160 -8.17 14.88 1.86
N MET A 161 -8.67 13.67 1.54
CA MET A 161 -7.97 12.68 0.75
C MET A 161 -8.96 11.65 0.20
N VAL A 162 -8.59 10.99 -0.90
CA VAL A 162 -9.26 9.79 -1.41
C VAL A 162 -8.30 8.61 -1.29
N TYR A 163 -8.79 7.52 -0.71
CA TYR A 163 -8.08 6.23 -0.60
C TYR A 163 -8.82 5.16 -1.38
N ILE A 164 -8.08 4.41 -2.18
CA ILE A 164 -8.55 3.22 -2.87
C ILE A 164 -7.52 2.10 -2.79
N SER A 165 -7.95 0.84 -2.83
CA SER A 165 -7.07 -0.34 -2.87
C SER A 165 -6.94 -0.90 -4.29
N GLN A 166 -5.71 -1.16 -4.76
CA GLN A 166 -5.44 -1.81 -6.04
C GLN A 166 -4.61 -3.09 -5.80
N SER A 167 -5.20 -4.28 -5.90
CA SER A 167 -6.63 -4.58 -6.13
C SER A 167 -7.47 -4.34 -4.88
N THR A 168 -8.81 -4.32 -5.06
CA THR A 168 -9.76 -4.15 -3.95
C THR A 168 -9.74 -5.36 -3.00
N GLU A 169 -10.36 -5.21 -1.86
CA GLU A 169 -10.53 -6.28 -0.85
C GLU A 169 -11.37 -7.45 -1.38
N ASP A 170 -12.26 -7.18 -2.33
CA ASP A 170 -13.08 -8.20 -3.02
C ASP A 170 -12.33 -8.90 -4.17
N GLY A 171 -11.07 -8.52 -4.42
CA GLY A 171 -10.21 -9.13 -5.43
C GLY A 171 -10.41 -8.58 -6.85
N THR A 172 -11.18 -7.53 -7.03
CA THR A 172 -11.32 -6.83 -8.32
C THR A 172 -10.20 -5.80 -8.50
N ALA A 173 -9.85 -5.52 -9.75
CA ALA A 173 -8.90 -4.47 -10.08
C ALA A 173 -9.60 -3.31 -10.79
N TYR A 174 -9.17 -2.09 -10.50
CA TYR A 174 -9.56 -0.93 -11.30
C TYR A 174 -8.91 -1.01 -12.67
N THR A 175 -9.67 -0.71 -13.71
CA THR A 175 -9.14 -0.49 -15.06
C THR A 175 -8.39 0.85 -15.14
N LYS A 176 -7.55 0.99 -16.16
CA LYS A 176 -6.85 2.26 -16.42
C LYS A 176 -7.82 3.43 -16.56
N ALA A 177 -8.94 3.23 -17.26
CA ALA A 177 -9.95 4.26 -17.44
C ALA A 177 -10.59 4.71 -16.12
N GLU A 178 -10.93 3.76 -15.23
CA GLU A 178 -11.47 4.07 -13.91
C GLU A 178 -10.47 4.81 -13.03
N LEU A 179 -9.20 4.40 -13.04
CA LEU A 179 -8.13 5.10 -12.34
C LEU A 179 -7.92 6.53 -12.86
N GLU A 180 -8.02 6.74 -14.18
CA GLU A 180 -7.94 8.05 -14.80
C GLU A 180 -9.11 8.96 -14.41
N GLU A 181 -10.34 8.43 -14.37
CA GLU A 181 -11.52 9.16 -13.91
C GLU A 181 -11.42 9.56 -12.43
N ILE A 182 -10.97 8.63 -11.56
CA ILE A 182 -10.75 8.90 -10.12
C ILE A 182 -9.67 9.96 -9.95
N SER A 183 -8.53 9.80 -10.62
CA SER A 183 -7.44 10.78 -10.57
C SER A 183 -7.89 12.17 -11.04
N ALA A 184 -8.69 12.23 -12.10
CA ALA A 184 -9.20 13.50 -12.64
C ALA A 184 -10.14 14.20 -11.65
N ILE A 185 -11.05 13.48 -11.00
CA ILE A 185 -11.93 14.09 -9.99
C ILE A 185 -11.15 14.48 -8.74
N CYS A 186 -10.17 13.68 -8.29
CA CYS A 186 -9.31 14.03 -7.17
C CYS A 186 -8.56 15.34 -7.42
N ARG A 187 -7.96 15.51 -8.58
CA ARG A 187 -7.28 16.76 -8.98
C ARG A 187 -8.24 17.94 -9.04
N LYS A 188 -9.46 17.75 -9.59
CA LYS A 188 -10.47 18.81 -9.66
C LYS A 188 -10.92 19.28 -8.27
N CYS A 189 -10.98 18.36 -7.31
CA CYS A 189 -11.39 18.62 -5.92
C CYS A 189 -10.20 18.98 -5.01
N GLU A 190 -8.97 19.02 -5.55
CA GLU A 190 -7.74 19.25 -4.78
C GLU A 190 -7.56 18.23 -3.63
N LEU A 191 -8.02 17.00 -3.82
CA LEU A 191 -7.86 15.88 -2.90
C LEU A 191 -6.70 15.00 -3.36
N PRO A 192 -5.67 14.77 -2.55
CA PRO A 192 -4.66 13.76 -2.84
C PRO A 192 -5.29 12.38 -3.05
N LEU A 193 -4.84 11.68 -4.10
CA LEU A 193 -5.19 10.28 -4.33
C LEU A 193 -4.12 9.38 -3.75
N PHE A 194 -4.50 8.58 -2.74
CA PHE A 194 -3.67 7.54 -2.14
C PHE A 194 -4.13 6.17 -2.62
N ILE A 195 -3.24 5.42 -3.28
CA ILE A 195 -3.50 4.04 -3.73
C ILE A 195 -2.79 3.06 -2.79
N ASP A 196 -3.59 2.30 -2.05
CA ASP A 196 -3.14 1.14 -1.29
C ASP A 196 -2.74 0.02 -2.25
N GLY A 197 -1.47 -0.30 -2.25
CA GLY A 197 -0.87 -1.29 -3.11
C GLY A 197 -0.49 -2.58 -2.41
N ALA A 198 -1.16 -2.96 -1.31
CA ALA A 198 -0.89 -4.22 -0.60
C ALA A 198 -0.88 -5.44 -1.54
N ARG A 199 -1.69 -5.39 -2.59
CA ARG A 199 -1.82 -6.41 -3.63
C ARG A 199 -1.51 -5.88 -5.04
N LEU A 200 -0.83 -4.73 -5.14
CA LEU A 200 -0.52 -4.11 -6.44
C LEU A 200 0.25 -5.04 -7.38
N GLY A 201 1.18 -5.84 -6.82
CA GLY A 201 1.92 -6.82 -7.62
C GLY A 201 1.02 -7.88 -8.28
N TYR A 202 -0.05 -8.29 -7.61
CA TYR A 202 -1.04 -9.21 -8.20
C TYR A 202 -1.87 -8.52 -9.28
N ALA A 203 -2.34 -7.30 -9.01
CA ALA A 203 -3.10 -6.52 -9.98
C ALA A 203 -2.31 -6.29 -11.27
N LEU A 204 -1.02 -5.91 -11.16
CA LEU A 204 -0.15 -5.68 -12.32
C LEU A 204 0.22 -6.97 -13.09
N ALA A 205 0.12 -8.15 -12.43
CA ALA A 205 0.41 -9.43 -13.04
C ALA A 205 -0.84 -10.17 -13.56
N ALA A 206 -2.03 -9.62 -13.35
CA ALA A 206 -3.27 -10.20 -13.84
C ALA A 206 -3.32 -10.17 -15.38
N GLU A 207 -3.92 -11.20 -15.99
CA GLU A 207 -3.99 -11.34 -17.45
C GLU A 207 -4.78 -10.21 -18.12
N ASP A 208 -5.77 -9.66 -17.42
CA ASP A 208 -6.65 -8.58 -17.86
C ASP A 208 -6.19 -7.19 -17.41
N CYS A 209 -5.01 -7.07 -16.83
CA CYS A 209 -4.45 -5.77 -16.42
C CYS A 209 -4.14 -4.91 -17.65
N ASP A 210 -4.75 -3.72 -17.69
CA ASP A 210 -4.62 -2.75 -18.79
C ASP A 210 -3.74 -1.53 -18.47
N HIS A 211 -3.07 -1.56 -17.31
CA HIS A 211 -2.22 -0.46 -16.84
C HIS A 211 -0.87 -0.97 -16.31
N THR A 212 0.05 -0.06 -16.14
CA THR A 212 1.43 -0.32 -15.68
C THR A 212 1.72 0.41 -14.37
N LEU A 213 2.84 0.05 -13.71
CA LEU A 213 3.33 0.81 -12.55
C LEU A 213 3.60 2.29 -12.88
N GLN A 214 3.99 2.57 -14.12
CA GLN A 214 4.18 3.94 -14.62
C GLN A 214 2.86 4.70 -14.69
N ASP A 215 1.76 4.03 -15.07
CA ASP A 215 0.43 4.63 -15.04
C ASP A 215 0.00 4.95 -13.60
N ILE A 216 0.22 4.03 -12.66
CA ILE A 216 -0.04 4.26 -11.22
C ILE A 216 0.77 5.49 -10.74
N ALA A 217 2.07 5.55 -11.03
CA ALA A 217 2.93 6.68 -10.67
C ALA A 217 2.56 8.01 -11.35
N ARG A 218 1.79 7.97 -12.45
CA ARG A 218 1.25 9.16 -13.12
C ARG A 218 -0.07 9.64 -12.51
N LEU A 219 -0.86 8.72 -11.98
CA LEU A 219 -2.25 8.96 -11.57
C LEU A 219 -2.38 9.25 -10.07
N ALA A 220 -1.58 8.59 -9.23
CA ALA A 220 -1.60 8.75 -7.78
C ALA A 220 -0.74 9.93 -7.32
N ASP A 221 -1.10 10.52 -6.17
CA ASP A 221 -0.26 11.46 -5.43
C ASP A 221 0.68 10.72 -4.48
N VAL A 222 0.19 9.65 -3.87
CA VAL A 222 0.94 8.67 -3.06
C VAL A 222 0.41 7.29 -3.39
N PHE A 223 1.29 6.30 -3.42
CA PHE A 223 0.90 4.89 -3.43
C PHE A 223 1.96 4.06 -2.71
N TYR A 224 1.67 2.81 -2.43
CA TYR A 224 2.72 1.92 -1.99
C TYR A 224 2.73 0.60 -2.77
N ILE A 225 3.90 -0.01 -2.83
CA ILE A 225 4.13 -1.33 -3.43
C ILE A 225 4.25 -2.30 -2.26
N GLY A 226 3.23 -3.13 -2.10
CA GLY A 226 3.17 -4.12 -1.03
C GLY A 226 4.16 -5.24 -1.24
N GLY A 227 4.93 -5.57 -0.20
CA GLY A 227 5.83 -6.71 -0.18
C GLY A 227 5.29 -7.86 0.66
N THR A 228 4.58 -7.56 1.72
CA THR A 228 4.10 -8.54 2.71
C THR A 228 3.31 -9.69 2.09
N LYS A 229 2.40 -9.41 1.17
CA LYS A 229 1.50 -10.40 0.54
C LYS A 229 2.08 -11.01 -0.73
N VAL A 230 3.04 -10.35 -1.38
CA VAL A 230 3.61 -10.77 -2.66
C VAL A 230 4.97 -11.46 -2.54
N GLY A 231 5.19 -12.15 -1.45
CA GLY A 231 6.36 -13.02 -1.23
C GLY A 231 7.59 -12.38 -0.63
N ALA A 232 7.51 -11.15 -0.10
CA ALA A 232 8.60 -10.55 0.66
C ALA A 232 8.48 -10.77 2.19
N MET A 233 7.35 -11.34 2.66
CA MET A 233 7.03 -11.60 4.06
C MET A 233 6.75 -10.32 4.87
N MET A 234 7.47 -9.25 4.65
CA MET A 234 7.29 -7.94 5.29
C MET A 234 7.82 -6.84 4.38
N GLY A 235 7.40 -5.61 4.66
CA GLY A 235 7.91 -4.41 4.00
C GLY A 235 7.02 -3.90 2.89
N GLU A 236 6.82 -2.59 2.94
CA GLU A 236 6.04 -1.81 1.97
C GLU A 236 6.91 -0.66 1.49
N ALA A 237 6.91 -0.41 0.18
CA ALA A 237 7.61 0.72 -0.39
C ALA A 237 6.61 1.83 -0.69
N VAL A 238 6.58 2.86 0.14
CA VAL A 238 5.76 4.07 -0.08
C VAL A 238 6.42 4.94 -1.12
N VAL A 239 5.67 5.31 -2.13
CA VAL A 239 6.10 6.17 -3.23
C VAL A 239 5.31 7.47 -3.17
N ILE A 240 6.00 8.59 -2.90
CA ILE A 240 5.40 9.92 -2.87
C ILE A 240 5.70 10.61 -4.20
N VAL A 241 4.65 10.81 -4.97
CA VAL A 241 4.72 11.41 -6.31
C VAL A 241 4.50 12.91 -6.26
N ASN A 242 3.50 13.35 -5.50
CA ASN A 242 3.17 14.77 -5.38
C ASN A 242 4.23 15.50 -4.55
N PRO A 243 4.95 16.47 -5.11
CA PRO A 243 6.03 17.17 -4.40
C PRO A 243 5.55 17.95 -3.15
N ALA A 244 4.28 18.36 -3.11
CA ALA A 244 3.72 19.05 -1.94
C ALA A 244 3.60 18.15 -0.70
N LEU A 245 3.59 16.81 -0.88
CA LEU A 245 3.43 15.82 0.17
C LEU A 245 4.76 15.25 0.69
N LYS A 246 5.89 15.64 0.11
CA LYS A 246 7.22 15.10 0.45
C LYS A 246 7.83 15.75 1.69
N LYS A 247 7.49 17.03 1.91
CA LYS A 247 8.08 17.79 3.00
C LYS A 247 7.70 17.19 4.35
N ASP A 248 8.71 16.97 5.20
CA ASP A 248 8.58 16.48 6.57
C ASP A 248 7.90 15.08 6.69
N PHE A 249 7.87 14.28 5.59
CA PHE A 249 7.34 12.93 5.63
C PHE A 249 8.24 11.95 6.41
N ARG A 250 9.55 12.22 6.46
CA ARG A 250 10.55 11.43 7.16
C ARG A 250 10.90 12.01 8.54
#